data_d2705b1fcb8fae4fd41f21f5db6f52c7
#
_entry.id   d2705b1fcb8fae4fd41f21f5db6f52c7
#
_cell.length_a   1.000
_cell.length_b   1.000
_cell.length_c   1.000
_cell.angle_alpha   90.00
_cell.angle_beta   90.00
_cell.angle_gamma   90.00
#
_symmetry.space_group_name_H-M   'P 1'
#
loop_
_entity.id
_entity.type
_entity.pdbx_description
1 polymer ?
#
loop_
_entity_poly.entity_id
_entity_poly.type
_entity_poly.pdbx_seq_one_letter_code
_entity_poly.pdbx_strand_id
1 'polypeptide(L)'
;VYKRQLMAILKDYLAAPGLYTTDEQEAAVDYAMTKVQLAKRALDLSDLPAALADQIAAYRILQLKEILDRLDLPPIDSVPDAAAMEDREFKSWTIPGTEITIARVEDGPRAGEYLFTPGTVAKLPQFYTSVKHLPYKPGATENWYETYRYGGAGVRDFIPLKWMMNLPPWMTQRFIDQPVWRWIGVFVVIGFSVLILSLIKRLVTAGIRNESTSELQRSWLQLVIPLTLLALIPFVVWLLESNLRISGHVLRVMALTLWAIFTLNLTWTVWLTSNVIAETIVSSQELHHGSIDSQLVRLGLRLIAMILSIAVLVIGAQQLGIPAYSVVAGLGVGGIAVALAAR
;
A
#
# COMPACT_ATOMS: atom_id res chain seq x y z
N VAL A 1 -8.76 -30.28 7.17
CA VAL A 1 -8.59 -30.84 5.82
C VAL A 1 -7.64 -29.97 4.99
N TYR A 2 -7.84 -28.66 4.89
CA TYR A 2 -7.08 -27.75 4.01
C TYR A 2 -5.60 -27.59 4.37
N LYS A 3 -5.23 -27.69 5.65
CA LYS A 3 -3.84 -27.67 6.12
C LYS A 3 -2.99 -28.75 5.48
N ARG A 4 -3.50 -30.00 5.53
CA ARG A 4 -2.77 -31.14 4.94
C ARG A 4 -2.60 -30.98 3.45
N GLN A 5 -3.59 -30.40 2.75
CA GLN A 5 -3.53 -30.14 1.32
C GLN A 5 -2.46 -29.07 0.97
N LEU A 6 -2.45 -27.92 1.65
CA LEU A 6 -1.47 -26.87 1.34
C LEU A 6 -0.04 -27.28 1.67
N MET A 7 0.18 -27.97 2.80
CA MET A 7 1.51 -28.51 3.13
C MET A 7 1.93 -29.66 2.21
N ALA A 8 0.98 -30.49 1.76
CA ALA A 8 1.25 -31.50 0.72
C ALA A 8 1.64 -30.82 -0.60
N ILE A 9 0.89 -29.83 -1.04
CA ILE A 9 1.18 -29.04 -2.25
C ILE A 9 2.55 -28.37 -2.17
N LEU A 10 2.89 -27.74 -1.03
CA LEU A 10 4.20 -27.13 -0.85
C LEU A 10 5.32 -28.18 -0.88
N LYS A 11 5.10 -29.33 -0.24
CA LYS A 11 6.05 -30.45 -0.27
C LYS A 11 6.20 -31.02 -1.67
N ASP A 12 5.11 -31.20 -2.40
CA ASP A 12 5.11 -31.70 -3.78
C ASP A 12 5.77 -30.68 -4.72
N TYR A 13 5.51 -29.38 -4.53
CA TYR A 13 6.21 -28.31 -5.26
C TYR A 13 7.72 -28.34 -5.01
N LEU A 14 8.13 -28.48 -3.75
CA LEU A 14 9.56 -28.53 -3.41
C LEU A 14 10.25 -29.78 -3.96
N ALA A 15 9.54 -30.92 -4.05
CA ALA A 15 10.03 -32.16 -4.60
C ALA A 15 10.04 -32.19 -6.14
N ALA A 16 9.19 -31.41 -6.80
CA ALA A 16 9.08 -31.37 -8.25
C ALA A 16 10.36 -30.77 -8.90
N PRO A 17 10.77 -31.21 -10.11
CA PRO A 17 11.97 -30.67 -10.75
C PRO A 17 11.83 -29.25 -11.29
N GLY A 18 10.59 -28.72 -11.45
CA GLY A 18 10.33 -27.38 -11.96
C GLY A 18 10.64 -26.26 -10.96
N LEU A 19 10.97 -25.07 -11.46
CA LEU A 19 11.16 -23.85 -10.65
C LEU A 19 9.83 -23.19 -10.28
N TYR A 20 8.80 -23.36 -11.11
CA TYR A 20 7.48 -22.75 -10.96
C TYR A 20 6.45 -23.80 -10.54
N THR A 21 5.35 -23.33 -9.97
CA THR A 21 4.20 -24.14 -9.57
C THR A 21 3.40 -24.61 -10.78
N THR A 22 2.66 -25.70 -10.62
CA THR A 22 1.66 -26.16 -11.59
C THR A 22 0.34 -25.40 -11.41
N ASP A 23 -0.54 -25.39 -12.44
CA ASP A 23 -1.86 -24.74 -12.38
C ASP A 23 -2.72 -25.25 -11.21
N GLU A 24 -2.62 -26.55 -10.89
CA GLU A 24 -3.35 -27.14 -9.76
C GLU A 24 -2.85 -26.64 -8.40
N GLN A 25 -1.52 -26.51 -8.26
CA GLN A 25 -0.90 -25.94 -7.07
C GLN A 25 -1.27 -24.45 -6.93
N GLU A 26 -1.33 -23.71 -8.05
CA GLU A 26 -1.75 -22.33 -8.10
C GLU A 26 -3.20 -22.16 -7.63
N ALA A 27 -4.13 -22.93 -8.16
CA ALA A 27 -5.54 -22.90 -7.76
C ALA A 27 -5.74 -23.16 -6.27
N ALA A 28 -4.96 -24.07 -5.67
CA ALA A 28 -5.07 -24.37 -4.24
C ALA A 28 -4.53 -23.23 -3.36
N VAL A 29 -3.47 -22.54 -3.78
CA VAL A 29 -2.95 -21.37 -3.10
C VAL A 29 -3.93 -20.20 -3.22
N ASP A 30 -4.48 -19.95 -4.40
CA ASP A 30 -5.50 -18.91 -4.62
C ASP A 30 -6.74 -19.14 -3.74
N TYR A 31 -7.18 -20.39 -3.59
CA TYR A 31 -8.26 -20.72 -2.67
C TYR A 31 -7.90 -20.41 -1.21
N ALA A 32 -6.69 -20.77 -0.77
CA ALA A 32 -6.24 -20.46 0.59
C ALA A 32 -6.15 -18.94 0.81
N MET A 33 -5.67 -18.18 -0.18
CA MET A 33 -5.60 -16.72 -0.14
C MET A 33 -6.98 -16.08 -0.08
N THR A 34 -7.99 -16.63 -0.77
CA THR A 34 -9.38 -16.18 -0.66
C THR A 34 -9.88 -16.28 0.79
N LYS A 35 -9.51 -17.33 1.54
CA LYS A 35 -9.87 -17.46 2.96
C LYS A 35 -9.17 -16.42 3.82
N VAL A 36 -7.92 -16.08 3.54
CA VAL A 36 -7.21 -14.99 4.22
C VAL A 36 -7.90 -13.65 3.95
N GLN A 37 -8.32 -13.39 2.71
CA GLN A 37 -9.04 -12.17 2.35
C GLN A 37 -10.39 -12.05 3.09
N LEU A 38 -11.13 -13.15 3.21
CA LEU A 38 -12.36 -13.18 4.01
C LEU A 38 -12.09 -12.91 5.49
N ALA A 39 -11.06 -13.53 6.05
CA ALA A 39 -10.69 -13.36 7.46
C ALA A 39 -10.24 -11.92 7.79
N LYS A 40 -9.59 -11.21 6.87
CA LYS A 40 -9.23 -9.79 7.04
C LYS A 40 -10.44 -8.91 7.35
N ARG A 41 -11.63 -9.27 6.84
CA ARG A 41 -12.86 -8.53 7.10
C ARG A 41 -13.26 -8.51 8.57
N ALA A 42 -12.75 -9.42 9.39
CA ALA A 42 -13.00 -9.43 10.83
C ALA A 42 -12.21 -8.36 11.60
N LEU A 43 -11.26 -7.66 10.96
CA LEU A 43 -10.44 -6.65 11.58
C LEU A 43 -11.01 -5.25 11.36
N ASP A 44 -11.01 -4.42 12.40
CA ASP A 44 -11.21 -2.98 12.27
C ASP A 44 -9.86 -2.31 11.97
N LEU A 45 -9.76 -1.75 10.76
CA LEU A 45 -8.56 -1.13 10.22
C LEU A 45 -8.65 0.40 10.17
N SER A 46 -9.65 1.00 10.83
CA SER A 46 -9.95 2.43 10.77
C SER A 46 -8.77 3.32 11.18
N ASP A 47 -7.93 2.85 12.12
CA ASP A 47 -6.75 3.58 12.59
C ASP A 47 -5.52 3.44 11.68
N LEU A 48 -5.64 2.66 10.59
CA LEU A 48 -4.52 2.44 9.68
C LEU A 48 -4.60 3.35 8.46
N PRO A 49 -3.46 3.85 7.94
CA PRO A 49 -3.43 4.54 6.66
C PRO A 49 -4.01 3.67 5.55
N ALA A 50 -4.97 4.19 4.79
CA ALA A 50 -5.69 3.43 3.75
C ALA A 50 -4.74 2.76 2.74
N ALA A 51 -3.63 3.42 2.39
CA ALA A 51 -2.62 2.89 1.48
C ALA A 51 -1.93 1.60 1.96
N LEU A 52 -1.97 1.30 3.27
CA LEU A 52 -1.29 0.16 3.88
C LEU A 52 -2.25 -0.83 4.56
N ALA A 53 -3.53 -0.45 4.66
CA ALA A 53 -4.51 -1.19 5.44
C ALA A 53 -4.62 -2.65 5.00
N ASP A 54 -4.75 -2.91 3.69
CA ASP A 54 -4.93 -4.27 3.16
C ASP A 54 -3.71 -5.17 3.41
N GLN A 55 -2.52 -4.63 3.25
CA GLN A 55 -1.29 -5.38 3.47
C GLN A 55 -1.05 -5.66 4.95
N ILE A 56 -1.23 -4.65 5.80
CA ILE A 56 -1.10 -4.82 7.25
C ILE A 56 -2.13 -5.83 7.74
N ALA A 57 -3.36 -5.79 7.22
CA ALA A 57 -4.42 -6.73 7.56
C ALA A 57 -4.02 -8.19 7.32
N ALA A 58 -3.34 -8.50 6.22
CA ALA A 58 -2.86 -9.86 5.94
C ALA A 58 -1.90 -10.38 7.02
N TYR A 59 -0.96 -9.55 7.46
CA TYR A 59 -0.06 -9.92 8.56
C TYR A 59 -0.79 -10.03 9.90
N ARG A 60 -1.71 -9.12 10.19
CA ARG A 60 -2.47 -9.09 11.45
C ARG A 60 -3.38 -10.29 11.59
N ILE A 61 -4.09 -10.68 10.55
CA ILE A 61 -4.98 -11.83 10.63
C ILE A 61 -4.22 -13.14 10.81
N LEU A 62 -3.03 -13.26 10.21
CA LEU A 62 -2.18 -14.42 10.42
C LEU A 62 -1.57 -14.43 11.83
N GLN A 63 -1.15 -13.29 12.37
CA GLN A 63 -0.73 -13.17 13.77
C GLN A 63 -1.85 -13.54 14.73
N LEU A 64 -3.05 -13.02 14.49
CA LEU A 64 -4.23 -13.36 15.31
C LEU A 64 -4.49 -14.87 15.30
N LYS A 65 -4.47 -15.49 14.11
CA LYS A 65 -4.61 -16.95 13.99
C LYS A 65 -3.55 -17.70 14.81
N GLU A 66 -2.29 -17.32 14.68
CA GLU A 66 -1.17 -17.95 15.42
C GLU A 66 -1.31 -17.81 16.94
N ILE A 67 -1.87 -16.69 17.40
CA ILE A 67 -2.17 -16.43 18.81
C ILE A 67 -3.28 -17.36 19.27
N LEU A 68 -4.42 -17.37 18.57
CA LEU A 68 -5.59 -18.17 18.91
C LEU A 68 -5.30 -19.68 18.89
N ASP A 69 -4.42 -20.13 17.99
CA ASP A 69 -4.00 -21.54 17.91
C ASP A 69 -3.16 -22.03 19.11
N ARG A 70 -2.69 -21.10 19.97
CA ARG A 70 -1.88 -21.41 21.15
C ARG A 70 -2.61 -21.18 22.46
N LEU A 71 -3.67 -20.39 22.45
CA LEU A 71 -4.43 -20.04 23.65
C LEU A 71 -5.52 -21.10 23.97
N ASP A 72 -5.85 -21.22 25.24
CA ASP A 72 -7.05 -21.93 25.66
C ASP A 72 -8.26 -21.04 25.43
N LEU A 73 -8.95 -21.30 24.33
CA LEU A 73 -10.15 -20.54 23.97
C LEU A 73 -11.36 -21.06 24.77
N PRO A 74 -12.29 -20.17 25.13
CA PRO A 74 -13.54 -20.59 25.77
C PRO A 74 -14.34 -21.49 24.81
N PRO A 75 -15.21 -22.37 25.35
CA PRO A 75 -16.12 -23.16 24.53
C PRO A 75 -16.95 -22.26 23.60
N ILE A 76 -17.22 -22.72 22.39
CA ILE A 76 -17.91 -21.91 21.37
C ILE A 76 -19.29 -21.46 21.85
N ASP A 77 -19.96 -22.26 22.64
CA ASP A 77 -21.27 -21.96 23.22
C ASP A 77 -21.23 -20.83 24.27
N SER A 78 -20.05 -20.49 24.79
CA SER A 78 -19.85 -19.35 25.71
C SER A 78 -19.49 -18.06 25.02
N VAL A 79 -19.25 -18.09 23.70
CA VAL A 79 -19.02 -16.91 22.90
C VAL A 79 -20.38 -16.28 22.57
N PRO A 80 -20.66 -15.03 22.96
CA PRO A 80 -21.94 -14.41 22.69
C PRO A 80 -22.18 -14.31 21.17
N ASP A 81 -23.33 -14.75 20.73
CA ASP A 81 -23.80 -14.54 19.35
C ASP A 81 -24.35 -13.11 19.16
N ALA A 82 -24.74 -12.76 17.95
CA ALA A 82 -25.25 -11.42 17.63
C ALA A 82 -26.52 -11.09 18.45
N ALA A 83 -27.40 -12.05 18.65
CA ALA A 83 -28.62 -11.86 19.43
C ALA A 83 -28.32 -11.62 20.92
N ALA A 84 -27.40 -12.39 21.49
CA ALA A 84 -26.97 -12.21 22.89
C ALA A 84 -26.26 -10.87 23.12
N MET A 85 -25.58 -10.36 22.11
CA MET A 85 -24.93 -9.04 22.16
C MET A 85 -25.96 -7.90 22.09
N GLU A 86 -27.01 -8.03 21.28
CA GLU A 86 -28.08 -7.05 21.19
C GLU A 86 -28.94 -7.01 22.45
N ASP A 87 -29.31 -8.17 23.00
CA ASP A 87 -30.21 -8.32 24.14
C ASP A 87 -29.60 -7.79 25.46
N ARG A 88 -28.25 -7.83 25.60
CA ARG A 88 -27.52 -7.41 26.80
C ARG A 88 -26.88 -6.03 26.71
N GLU A 89 -27.12 -5.27 25.65
CA GLU A 89 -26.43 -3.99 25.40
C GLU A 89 -24.90 -4.09 25.46
N PHE A 90 -24.32 -5.28 25.24
CA PHE A 90 -22.89 -5.44 25.21
C PHE A 90 -22.29 -4.83 23.96
N LYS A 91 -21.62 -3.71 24.11
CA LYS A 91 -20.90 -3.06 23.00
C LYS A 91 -19.60 -3.80 22.62
N SER A 92 -19.04 -4.60 23.51
CA SER A 92 -17.78 -5.30 23.29
C SER A 92 -17.69 -6.59 24.10
N TRP A 93 -16.90 -7.53 23.59
CA TRP A 93 -16.56 -8.78 24.28
C TRP A 93 -15.05 -9.03 24.17
N THR A 94 -14.42 -9.34 25.31
CA THR A 94 -12.98 -9.64 25.36
C THR A 94 -12.80 -11.13 25.58
N ILE A 95 -11.90 -11.76 24.83
CA ILE A 95 -11.58 -13.19 25.04
C ILE A 95 -11.02 -13.37 26.45
N PRO A 96 -11.63 -14.23 27.28
CA PRO A 96 -11.22 -14.42 28.67
C PRO A 96 -9.71 -14.71 28.78
N GLY A 97 -9.06 -14.06 29.75
CA GLY A 97 -7.61 -14.20 29.96
C GLY A 97 -6.71 -13.49 28.92
N THR A 98 -7.29 -12.66 28.08
CA THR A 98 -6.54 -11.90 27.05
C THR A 98 -6.96 -10.43 27.00
N GLU A 99 -6.25 -9.62 26.23
CA GLU A 99 -6.65 -8.26 25.85
C GLU A 99 -7.26 -8.20 24.43
N ILE A 100 -7.63 -9.34 23.85
CA ILE A 100 -8.19 -9.42 22.50
C ILE A 100 -9.69 -9.15 22.58
N THR A 101 -10.11 -8.02 22.03
CA THR A 101 -11.48 -7.52 22.16
C THR A 101 -12.14 -7.42 20.78
N ILE A 102 -13.38 -7.89 20.71
CA ILE A 102 -14.31 -7.69 19.59
C ILE A 102 -15.32 -6.64 20.06
N ALA A 103 -15.61 -5.64 19.23
CA ALA A 103 -16.60 -4.62 19.56
C ALA A 103 -17.47 -4.30 18.36
N ARG A 104 -18.65 -3.73 18.62
CA ARG A 104 -19.52 -3.17 17.60
C ARG A 104 -18.91 -1.86 17.08
N VAL A 105 -18.82 -1.73 15.76
CA VAL A 105 -18.40 -0.49 15.12
C VAL A 105 -19.52 0.53 15.27
N GLU A 106 -19.22 1.68 15.87
CA GLU A 106 -20.24 2.72 16.14
C GLU A 106 -20.52 3.58 14.91
N ASP A 107 -19.46 3.97 14.15
CA ASP A 107 -19.53 4.93 13.05
C ASP A 107 -18.86 4.40 11.77
N GLY A 108 -19.22 5.02 10.63
CA GLY A 108 -18.57 4.76 9.34
C GLY A 108 -19.29 3.70 8.50
N PRO A 109 -18.66 3.27 7.38
CA PRO A 109 -19.30 2.38 6.39
C PRO A 109 -19.57 0.96 6.90
N ARG A 110 -18.99 0.59 8.04
CA ARG A 110 -19.13 -0.72 8.69
C ARG A 110 -19.87 -0.64 10.03
N ALA A 111 -20.58 0.47 10.29
CA ALA A 111 -21.36 0.66 11.51
C ALA A 111 -22.34 -0.50 11.73
N GLY A 112 -22.37 -1.03 12.96
CA GLY A 112 -23.19 -2.18 13.34
C GLY A 112 -22.50 -3.54 13.23
N GLU A 113 -21.36 -3.67 12.54
CA GLU A 113 -20.59 -4.91 12.47
C GLU A 113 -19.76 -5.11 13.77
N TYR A 114 -19.54 -6.38 14.14
CA TYR A 114 -18.67 -6.75 15.25
C TYR A 114 -17.29 -7.15 14.74
N LEU A 115 -16.26 -6.37 15.08
CA LEU A 115 -14.90 -6.53 14.59
C LEU A 115 -13.89 -6.57 15.74
N PHE A 116 -12.74 -7.18 15.48
CA PHE A 116 -11.58 -7.00 16.36
C PHE A 116 -11.17 -5.54 16.36
N THR A 117 -11.16 -4.92 17.54
CA THR A 117 -10.98 -3.47 17.71
C THR A 117 -9.65 -2.97 17.14
N PRO A 118 -9.54 -1.69 16.73
CA PRO A 118 -8.29 -1.09 16.29
C PRO A 118 -7.16 -1.25 17.31
N GLY A 119 -7.48 -1.10 18.60
CA GLY A 119 -6.53 -1.34 19.69
C GLY A 119 -6.00 -2.77 19.75
N THR A 120 -6.87 -3.76 19.54
CA THR A 120 -6.46 -5.16 19.40
C THR A 120 -5.55 -5.33 18.20
N VAL A 121 -5.97 -4.84 17.03
CA VAL A 121 -5.19 -4.96 15.78
C VAL A 121 -3.80 -4.34 15.92
N ALA A 122 -3.68 -3.19 16.57
CA ALA A 122 -2.40 -2.54 16.83
C ALA A 122 -1.46 -3.38 17.70
N LYS A 123 -2.00 -4.07 18.72
CA LYS A 123 -1.24 -4.87 19.71
C LYS A 123 -0.91 -6.30 19.24
N LEU A 124 -1.52 -6.82 18.17
CA LEU A 124 -1.29 -8.19 17.69
C LEU A 124 0.19 -8.59 17.54
N PRO A 125 1.14 -7.73 17.07
CA PRO A 125 2.55 -8.10 17.03
C PRO A 125 3.15 -8.36 18.42
N GLN A 126 2.73 -7.59 19.42
CA GLN A 126 3.19 -7.77 20.81
C GLN A 126 2.63 -9.07 21.38
N PHE A 127 1.33 -9.30 21.21
CA PHE A 127 0.68 -10.55 21.66
C PHE A 127 1.30 -11.77 20.99
N TYR A 128 1.56 -11.72 19.67
CA TYR A 128 2.26 -12.80 18.96
C TYR A 128 3.64 -13.07 19.56
N THR A 129 4.40 -12.03 19.85
CA THR A 129 5.74 -12.16 20.44
C THR A 129 5.68 -12.81 21.81
N SER A 130 4.65 -12.50 22.60
CA SER A 130 4.46 -13.06 23.94
C SER A 130 4.06 -14.54 23.94
N VAL A 131 3.35 -15.02 22.89
CA VAL A 131 2.84 -16.41 22.85
C VAL A 131 3.58 -17.32 21.85
N LYS A 132 4.43 -16.81 20.98
CA LYS A 132 5.08 -17.58 19.91
C LYS A 132 5.93 -18.76 20.40
N HIS A 133 6.35 -18.73 21.66
CA HIS A 133 7.13 -19.81 22.30
C HIS A 133 6.25 -20.93 22.88
N LEU A 134 4.93 -20.71 22.99
CA LEU A 134 3.99 -21.71 23.47
C LEU A 134 3.73 -22.77 22.39
N PRO A 135 3.47 -24.02 22.80
CA PRO A 135 3.11 -25.08 21.86
C PRO A 135 1.75 -24.82 21.21
N TYR A 136 1.58 -25.31 20.00
CA TYR A 136 0.28 -25.26 19.33
C TYR A 136 -0.71 -26.23 19.92
N LYS A 137 -1.98 -25.87 19.95
CA LYS A 137 -3.06 -26.78 20.34
C LYS A 137 -3.26 -27.88 19.29
N PRO A 138 -3.76 -29.04 19.68
CA PRO A 138 -4.02 -30.15 18.76
C PRO A 138 -4.92 -29.74 17.60
N GLY A 139 -4.51 -30.04 16.39
CA GLY A 139 -5.24 -29.65 15.15
C GLY A 139 -4.93 -28.25 14.62
N ALA A 140 -4.20 -27.42 15.34
CA ALA A 140 -3.75 -26.12 14.88
C ALA A 140 -2.75 -26.22 13.73
N THR A 141 -2.65 -25.16 12.91
CA THR A 141 -1.74 -25.06 11.78
C THR A 141 -0.50 -24.29 12.20
N GLU A 142 0.66 -24.91 12.12
CA GLU A 142 1.91 -24.32 12.58
C GLU A 142 2.57 -23.39 11.59
N ASN A 143 3.17 -22.30 12.10
CA ASN A 143 4.09 -21.41 11.36
C ASN A 143 3.51 -20.73 10.11
N TRP A 144 2.19 -20.50 10.03
CA TRP A 144 1.58 -19.81 8.89
C TRP A 144 2.06 -18.38 8.74
N TYR A 145 2.15 -17.63 9.85
CA TYR A 145 2.62 -16.27 9.85
C TYR A 145 4.09 -16.18 9.39
N GLU A 146 4.94 -17.05 9.91
CA GLU A 146 6.35 -17.08 9.52
C GLU A 146 6.50 -17.56 8.06
N THR A 147 5.75 -18.56 7.65
CA THR A 147 5.74 -19.01 6.24
C THR A 147 5.27 -17.91 5.30
N TYR A 148 4.21 -17.18 5.64
CA TYR A 148 3.73 -16.04 4.84
C TYR A 148 4.74 -14.90 4.81
N ARG A 149 5.36 -14.61 5.96
CA ARG A 149 6.34 -13.52 6.11
C ARG A 149 7.64 -13.79 5.37
N TYR A 150 8.11 -15.04 5.35
CA TYR A 150 9.43 -15.40 4.80
C TYR A 150 9.37 -16.22 3.52
N GLY A 151 8.39 -17.09 3.39
CA GLY A 151 8.28 -18.02 2.27
C GLY A 151 7.45 -17.48 1.10
N GLY A 152 6.72 -16.40 1.33
CA GLY A 152 5.81 -15.85 0.33
C GLY A 152 4.78 -16.87 -0.17
N ALA A 153 3.51 -16.68 0.15
CA ALA A 153 2.44 -17.51 -0.42
C ALA A 153 1.96 -16.98 -1.79
N GLY A 154 2.85 -16.45 -2.63
CA GLY A 154 2.55 -15.98 -3.96
C GLY A 154 3.16 -16.87 -5.02
N VAL A 155 2.32 -17.57 -5.67
CA VAL A 155 2.62 -18.55 -6.71
C VAL A 155 3.03 -17.90 -8.04
N ARG A 156 2.72 -16.61 -8.20
CA ARG A 156 3.00 -15.80 -9.40
C ARG A 156 4.22 -14.89 -9.29
N ASP A 157 5.10 -15.11 -8.31
CA ASP A 157 6.24 -14.23 -8.10
C ASP A 157 7.31 -14.46 -9.16
N PHE A 158 7.92 -13.38 -9.67
CA PHE A 158 9.10 -13.46 -10.55
C PHE A 158 10.28 -14.16 -9.88
N ILE A 159 10.26 -14.29 -8.54
CA ILE A 159 11.31 -14.94 -7.77
C ILE A 159 10.78 -16.28 -7.26
N PRO A 160 11.16 -17.43 -7.85
CA PRO A 160 10.69 -18.73 -7.40
C PRO A 160 11.13 -19.05 -5.97
N LEU A 161 10.24 -19.67 -5.19
CA LEU A 161 10.53 -20.06 -3.80
C LEU A 161 11.79 -20.96 -3.71
N LYS A 162 11.98 -21.87 -4.67
CA LYS A 162 13.18 -22.73 -4.75
C LYS A 162 14.47 -21.95 -4.86
N TRP A 163 14.47 -20.84 -5.61
CA TRP A 163 15.64 -19.96 -5.70
C TRP A 163 15.94 -19.33 -4.34
N MET A 164 14.92 -18.86 -3.61
CA MET A 164 15.08 -18.29 -2.27
C MET A 164 15.63 -19.31 -1.25
N MET A 165 15.24 -20.58 -1.35
CA MET A 165 15.72 -21.63 -0.45
C MET A 165 17.18 -22.03 -0.73
N ASN A 166 17.69 -21.82 -1.94
CA ASN A 166 19.07 -22.12 -2.35
C ASN A 166 20.02 -20.91 -2.21
N LEU A 167 19.57 -19.82 -1.61
CA LEU A 167 20.41 -18.64 -1.38
C LEU A 167 21.54 -18.95 -0.38
N PRO A 168 22.72 -18.34 -0.57
CA PRO A 168 23.82 -18.44 0.39
C PRO A 168 23.40 -17.95 1.79
N PRO A 169 23.93 -18.52 2.88
CA PRO A 169 23.54 -18.18 4.24
C PRO A 169 23.65 -16.70 4.59
N TRP A 170 24.62 -15.96 4.02
CA TRP A 170 24.76 -14.52 4.24
C TRP A 170 23.63 -13.69 3.62
N MET A 171 23.00 -14.15 2.54
CA MET A 171 21.85 -13.46 1.93
C MET A 171 20.56 -13.64 2.72
N THR A 172 20.46 -14.73 3.49
CA THR A 172 19.31 -15.01 4.36
C THR A 172 19.44 -14.38 5.75
N GLN A 173 20.61 -13.84 6.11
CA GLN A 173 20.81 -13.09 7.35
C GLN A 173 19.87 -11.88 7.39
N ARG A 174 19.45 -11.50 8.59
CA ARG A 174 18.50 -10.40 8.82
C ARG A 174 19.27 -9.09 9.05
N PHE A 175 18.90 -8.09 8.27
CA PHE A 175 19.29 -6.71 8.48
C PHE A 175 18.03 -5.83 8.50
N ILE A 176 17.80 -5.12 9.61
CA ILE A 176 16.60 -4.29 9.84
C ILE A 176 15.31 -5.09 9.50
N ASP A 177 15.09 -6.22 10.20
CA ASP A 177 13.93 -7.10 10.07
C ASP A 177 13.69 -7.71 8.67
N GLN A 178 14.56 -7.49 7.71
CA GLN A 178 14.49 -8.05 6.36
C GLN A 178 15.73 -8.89 6.04
N PRO A 179 15.61 -9.98 5.29
CA PRO A 179 16.78 -10.70 4.79
C PRO A 179 17.57 -9.84 3.80
N VAL A 180 18.90 -9.99 3.80
CA VAL A 180 19.82 -9.16 2.98
C VAL A 180 19.48 -9.20 1.49
N TRP A 181 19.03 -10.33 0.95
CA TRP A 181 18.66 -10.44 -0.47
C TRP A 181 17.53 -9.47 -0.87
N ARG A 182 16.59 -9.15 0.05
CA ARG A 182 15.53 -8.16 -0.21
C ARG A 182 16.09 -6.76 -0.34
N TRP A 183 17.08 -6.41 0.47
CA TRP A 183 17.77 -5.13 0.36
C TRP A 183 18.50 -4.99 -0.97
N ILE A 184 19.18 -6.06 -1.42
CA ILE A 184 19.79 -6.09 -2.75
C ILE A 184 18.71 -5.85 -3.82
N GLY A 185 17.56 -6.53 -3.73
CA GLY A 185 16.43 -6.32 -4.62
C GLY A 185 15.95 -4.85 -4.63
N VAL A 186 15.82 -4.22 -3.47
CA VAL A 186 15.47 -2.79 -3.34
C VAL A 186 16.46 -1.91 -4.10
N PHE A 187 17.75 -2.11 -3.87
CA PHE A 187 18.79 -1.32 -4.57
C PHE A 187 18.77 -1.54 -6.09
N VAL A 188 18.51 -2.77 -6.54
CA VAL A 188 18.35 -3.07 -7.98
C VAL A 188 17.13 -2.33 -8.55
N VAL A 189 15.99 -2.35 -7.88
CA VAL A 189 14.78 -1.64 -8.31
C VAL A 189 15.01 -0.13 -8.36
N ILE A 190 15.65 0.45 -7.33
CA ILE A 190 15.98 1.87 -7.31
C ILE A 190 16.96 2.21 -8.44
N GLY A 191 18.03 1.44 -8.60
CA GLY A 191 19.02 1.65 -9.66
C GLY A 191 18.41 1.59 -11.06
N PHE A 192 17.52 0.61 -11.30
CA PHE A 192 16.81 0.48 -12.57
C PHE A 192 15.83 1.65 -12.80
N SER A 193 15.14 2.10 -11.76
CA SER A 193 14.26 3.28 -11.82
C SER A 193 15.03 4.55 -12.17
N VAL A 194 16.19 4.76 -11.54
CA VAL A 194 17.08 5.90 -11.83
C VAL A 194 17.62 5.81 -13.26
N LEU A 195 17.97 4.61 -13.72
CA LEU A 195 18.44 4.40 -15.10
C LEU A 195 17.34 4.76 -16.12
N ILE A 196 16.12 4.27 -15.92
CA ILE A 196 14.97 4.60 -16.79
C ILE A 196 14.75 6.12 -16.83
N LEU A 197 14.67 6.77 -15.67
CA LEU A 197 14.47 8.20 -15.58
C LEU A 197 15.60 8.99 -16.25
N SER A 198 16.85 8.55 -16.06
CA SER A 198 18.02 9.19 -16.70
C SER A 198 17.99 9.06 -18.22
N LEU A 199 17.58 7.89 -18.73
CA LEU A 199 17.44 7.66 -20.17
C LEU A 199 16.33 8.53 -20.75
N ILE A 200 15.15 8.54 -20.12
CA ILE A 200 14.03 9.39 -20.56
C ILE A 200 14.40 10.85 -20.50
N LYS A 201 15.06 11.31 -19.43
CA LYS A 201 15.55 12.68 -19.33
C LYS A 201 16.50 13.02 -20.47
N ARG A 202 17.42 12.14 -20.85
CA ARG A 202 18.33 12.35 -21.99
C ARG A 202 17.55 12.49 -23.30
N LEU A 203 16.57 11.60 -23.53
CA LEU A 203 15.75 11.65 -24.75
C LEU A 203 14.92 12.93 -24.82
N VAL A 204 14.26 13.31 -23.73
CA VAL A 204 13.50 14.57 -23.63
C VAL A 204 14.40 15.79 -23.86
N THR A 205 15.57 15.82 -23.21
CA THR A 205 16.52 16.93 -23.36
C THR A 205 17.04 17.02 -24.80
N ALA A 206 17.31 15.89 -25.45
CA ALA A 206 17.72 15.87 -26.86
C ALA A 206 16.59 16.40 -27.78
N GLY A 207 15.33 15.98 -27.51
CA GLY A 207 14.15 16.48 -28.22
C GLY A 207 13.95 18.00 -28.06
N ILE A 208 14.12 18.54 -26.85
CA ILE A 208 13.98 19.96 -26.54
C ILE A 208 15.10 20.79 -27.21
N ARG A 209 16.32 20.24 -27.33
CA ARG A 209 17.47 20.91 -27.95
C ARG A 209 17.44 20.92 -29.48
N ASN A 210 16.58 20.10 -30.06
CA ASN A 210 16.47 20.07 -31.52
C ASN A 210 15.85 21.39 -32.04
N GLU A 211 16.52 22.07 -32.96
CA GLU A 211 16.08 23.35 -33.53
C GLU A 211 14.78 23.24 -34.34
N SER A 212 14.47 22.05 -34.85
CA SER A 212 13.22 21.79 -35.56
C SER A 212 11.99 21.62 -34.64
N THR A 213 12.17 21.58 -33.31
CA THR A 213 11.09 21.37 -32.36
C THR A 213 10.37 22.68 -32.07
N SER A 214 9.05 22.73 -32.33
CA SER A 214 8.21 23.88 -32.02
C SER A 214 8.10 24.15 -30.53
N GLU A 215 7.75 25.36 -30.11
CA GLU A 215 7.54 25.70 -28.69
C GLU A 215 6.46 24.82 -28.04
N LEU A 216 5.37 24.56 -28.77
CA LEU A 216 4.31 23.69 -28.32
C LEU A 216 4.80 22.25 -28.07
N GLN A 217 5.62 21.70 -28.99
CA GLN A 217 6.21 20.38 -28.80
C GLN A 217 7.15 20.33 -27.59
N ARG A 218 7.90 21.41 -27.35
CA ARG A 218 8.77 21.51 -26.15
C ARG A 218 7.95 21.45 -24.85
N SER A 219 6.83 22.16 -24.80
CA SER A 219 5.91 22.18 -23.68
C SER A 219 5.33 20.77 -23.40
N TRP A 220 4.92 20.03 -24.44
CA TRP A 220 4.48 18.64 -24.32
C TRP A 220 5.60 17.70 -23.88
N LEU A 221 6.82 17.85 -24.36
CA LEU A 221 7.96 17.04 -23.93
C LEU A 221 8.28 17.20 -22.43
N GLN A 222 8.03 18.36 -21.86
CA GLN A 222 8.23 18.58 -20.41
C GLN A 222 7.32 17.72 -19.54
N LEU A 223 6.14 17.29 -20.04
CA LEU A 223 5.23 16.41 -19.32
C LEU A 223 5.71 14.95 -19.25
N VAL A 224 6.61 14.54 -20.14
CA VAL A 224 7.04 13.13 -20.22
C VAL A 224 7.69 12.66 -18.90
N ILE A 225 8.52 13.49 -18.29
CA ILE A 225 9.23 13.13 -17.04
C ILE A 225 8.24 12.94 -15.87
N PRO A 226 7.36 13.91 -15.54
CA PRO A 226 6.42 13.70 -14.45
C PRO A 226 5.40 12.59 -14.72
N LEU A 227 4.96 12.40 -15.96
CA LEU A 227 4.08 11.27 -16.32
C LEU A 227 4.80 9.92 -16.16
N THR A 228 6.09 9.85 -16.51
CA THR A 228 6.89 8.65 -16.25
C THR A 228 6.97 8.34 -14.77
N LEU A 229 7.17 9.34 -13.91
CA LEU A 229 7.20 9.16 -12.47
C LEU A 229 5.83 8.71 -11.93
N LEU A 230 4.72 9.23 -12.47
CA LEU A 230 3.38 8.78 -12.09
C LEU A 230 3.11 7.30 -12.40
N ALA A 231 3.70 6.79 -13.48
CA ALA A 231 3.61 5.36 -13.81
C ALA A 231 4.61 4.51 -13.01
N LEU A 232 5.83 5.03 -12.82
CA LEU A 232 6.94 4.30 -12.20
C LEU A 232 6.74 4.09 -10.71
N ILE A 233 6.22 5.08 -9.97
CA ILE A 233 6.06 4.97 -8.51
C ILE A 233 5.09 3.86 -8.12
N PRO A 234 3.84 3.76 -8.63
CA PRO A 234 2.94 2.65 -8.34
C PRO A 234 3.53 1.29 -8.77
N PHE A 235 4.25 1.25 -9.88
CA PHE A 235 4.93 0.04 -10.34
C PHE A 235 6.03 -0.40 -9.36
N VAL A 236 6.83 0.53 -8.83
CA VAL A 236 7.84 0.23 -7.80
C VAL A 236 7.17 -0.25 -6.52
N VAL A 237 6.11 0.40 -6.07
CA VAL A 237 5.35 -0.06 -4.88
C VAL A 237 4.85 -1.48 -5.10
N TRP A 238 4.23 -1.76 -6.24
CA TRP A 238 3.77 -3.10 -6.59
C TRP A 238 4.91 -4.14 -6.60
N LEU A 239 6.09 -3.79 -7.15
CA LEU A 239 7.27 -4.66 -7.13
C LEU A 239 7.75 -4.96 -5.69
N LEU A 240 7.80 -3.94 -4.84
CA LEU A 240 8.22 -4.09 -3.45
C LEU A 240 7.24 -4.96 -2.64
N GLU A 241 5.95 -4.83 -2.91
CA GLU A 241 4.89 -5.58 -2.22
C GLU A 241 4.75 -7.00 -2.74
N SER A 242 4.63 -7.20 -4.04
CA SER A 242 4.32 -8.49 -4.63
C SER A 242 5.55 -9.38 -4.78
N ASN A 243 6.68 -8.85 -5.23
CA ASN A 243 7.85 -9.65 -5.55
C ASN A 243 8.91 -9.68 -4.44
N LEU A 244 9.27 -8.53 -3.88
CA LEU A 244 10.26 -8.47 -2.79
C LEU A 244 9.64 -8.76 -1.43
N ARG A 245 8.30 -8.61 -1.31
CA ARG A 245 7.53 -8.87 -0.07
C ARG A 245 8.18 -8.28 1.16
N ILE A 246 8.63 -7.03 1.02
CA ILE A 246 9.10 -6.25 2.16
C ILE A 246 7.94 -6.14 3.15
N SER A 247 8.23 -6.28 4.42
CA SER A 247 7.21 -6.33 5.47
C SER A 247 7.58 -5.45 6.66
N GLY A 248 6.59 -5.19 7.52
CA GLY A 248 6.80 -4.50 8.79
C GLY A 248 7.07 -2.99 8.65
N HIS A 249 7.89 -2.46 9.55
CA HIS A 249 8.17 -1.02 9.63
C HIS A 249 8.85 -0.47 8.38
N VAL A 250 9.77 -1.25 7.79
CA VAL A 250 10.51 -0.86 6.58
C VAL A 250 9.57 -0.59 5.42
N LEU A 251 8.63 -1.51 5.16
CA LEU A 251 7.65 -1.30 4.11
C LEU A 251 6.79 -0.07 4.35
N ARG A 252 6.30 0.11 5.60
CA ARG A 252 5.49 1.28 5.96
C ARG A 252 6.20 2.57 5.61
N VAL A 253 7.47 2.72 6.04
CA VAL A 253 8.25 3.93 5.76
C VAL A 253 8.46 4.11 4.25
N MET A 254 8.83 3.06 3.54
CA MET A 254 9.07 3.12 2.09
C MET A 254 7.78 3.46 1.32
N ALA A 255 6.68 2.78 1.62
CA ALA A 255 5.41 3.02 0.94
C ALA A 255 4.88 4.44 1.20
N LEU A 256 4.88 4.90 2.46
CA LEU A 256 4.46 6.27 2.79
C LEU A 256 5.33 7.32 2.09
N THR A 257 6.64 7.10 2.04
CA THR A 257 7.56 8.00 1.32
C THR A 257 7.26 8.03 -0.19
N LEU A 258 7.07 6.87 -0.81
CA LEU A 258 6.74 6.78 -2.24
C LEU A 258 5.37 7.41 -2.54
N TRP A 259 4.37 7.20 -1.67
CA TRP A 259 3.06 7.84 -1.82
C TRP A 259 3.12 9.38 -1.64
N ALA A 260 3.94 9.88 -0.72
CA ALA A 260 4.19 11.32 -0.59
C ALA A 260 4.82 11.89 -1.87
N ILE A 261 5.87 11.23 -2.40
CA ILE A 261 6.51 11.63 -3.66
C ILE A 261 5.51 11.58 -4.83
N PHE A 262 4.67 10.54 -4.89
CA PHE A 262 3.62 10.40 -5.90
C PHE A 262 2.63 11.57 -5.85
N THR A 263 2.14 11.92 -4.65
CA THR A 263 1.19 13.03 -4.45
C THR A 263 1.79 14.36 -4.88
N LEU A 264 3.03 14.64 -4.48
CA LEU A 264 3.73 15.87 -4.87
C LEU A 264 3.97 15.92 -6.39
N ASN A 265 4.37 14.81 -6.99
CA ASN A 265 4.56 14.71 -8.43
C ASN A 265 3.25 14.85 -9.20
N LEU A 266 2.15 14.28 -8.70
CA LEU A 266 0.82 14.43 -9.29
C LEU A 266 0.37 15.91 -9.26
N THR A 267 0.56 16.57 -8.11
CA THR A 267 0.29 18.02 -7.97
C THR A 267 1.08 18.84 -8.98
N TRP A 268 2.37 18.55 -9.13
CA TRP A 268 3.21 19.20 -10.15
C TRP A 268 2.73 18.91 -11.56
N THR A 269 2.36 17.67 -11.85
CA THR A 269 1.85 17.28 -13.17
C THR A 269 0.57 18.04 -13.53
N VAL A 270 -0.36 18.21 -12.59
CA VAL A 270 -1.58 19.03 -12.78
C VAL A 270 -1.22 20.45 -13.18
N TRP A 271 -0.26 21.05 -12.49
CA TRP A 271 0.19 22.41 -12.78
C TRP A 271 0.83 22.55 -14.17
N LEU A 272 1.75 21.63 -14.51
CA LEU A 272 2.39 21.61 -15.82
C LEU A 272 1.38 21.37 -16.95
N THR A 273 0.45 20.42 -16.77
CA THR A 273 -0.59 20.12 -17.76
C THR A 273 -1.48 21.33 -18.03
N SER A 274 -1.85 22.08 -16.99
CA SER A 274 -2.61 23.31 -17.13
C SER A 274 -1.89 24.35 -18.00
N ASN A 275 -0.58 24.52 -17.80
CA ASN A 275 0.21 25.45 -18.62
C ASN A 275 0.29 24.98 -20.09
N VAL A 276 0.53 23.68 -20.34
CA VAL A 276 0.59 23.12 -21.69
C VAL A 276 -0.75 23.24 -22.42
N ILE A 277 -1.86 22.98 -21.73
CA ILE A 277 -3.21 23.16 -22.29
C ILE A 277 -3.44 24.65 -22.64
N ALA A 278 -3.06 25.56 -21.75
CA ALA A 278 -3.19 27.01 -22.03
C ALA A 278 -2.43 27.43 -23.30
N GLU A 279 -1.19 26.98 -23.45
CA GLU A 279 -0.39 27.26 -24.65
C GLU A 279 -0.99 26.61 -25.89
N THR A 280 -1.51 25.39 -25.78
CA THR A 280 -2.16 24.73 -26.92
C THR A 280 -3.41 25.48 -27.38
N ILE A 281 -4.24 25.97 -26.47
CA ILE A 281 -5.45 26.74 -26.79
C ILE A 281 -5.06 28.07 -27.43
N VAL A 282 -4.11 28.78 -26.84
CA VAL A 282 -3.66 30.10 -27.36
C VAL A 282 -3.04 29.95 -28.74
N SER A 283 -2.26 28.90 -29.01
CA SER A 283 -1.65 28.66 -30.30
C SER A 283 -2.66 28.20 -31.37
N SER A 284 -3.69 27.42 -30.99
CA SER A 284 -4.69 26.90 -31.94
C SER A 284 -5.69 27.95 -32.43
N GLN A 285 -5.96 29.00 -31.65
CA GLN A 285 -6.94 30.03 -31.96
C GLN A 285 -6.30 31.27 -32.61
N GLU A 286 -5.01 31.22 -33.00
CA GLU A 286 -4.26 32.39 -33.54
C GLU A 286 -4.39 33.64 -32.64
N LEU A 287 -4.66 33.45 -31.34
CA LEU A 287 -4.71 34.54 -30.38
C LEU A 287 -3.34 35.20 -30.29
N HIS A 288 -3.28 36.51 -30.51
CA HIS A 288 -2.03 37.25 -30.39
C HIS A 288 -1.46 37.10 -28.96
N HIS A 289 -0.21 36.73 -28.86
CA HIS A 289 0.49 36.65 -27.55
C HIS A 289 0.41 38.02 -26.88
N GLY A 290 -0.26 38.07 -25.71
CA GLY A 290 -0.45 39.32 -24.96
C GLY A 290 -1.85 39.95 -25.07
N SER A 291 -2.77 39.36 -25.88
CA SER A 291 -4.18 39.78 -25.87
C SER A 291 -4.86 39.50 -24.51
N ILE A 292 -5.88 40.31 -24.20
CA ILE A 292 -6.69 40.12 -22.97
C ILE A 292 -7.28 38.68 -22.92
N ASP A 293 -7.74 38.18 -24.05
CA ASP A 293 -8.34 36.85 -24.17
C ASP A 293 -7.33 35.75 -23.83
N SER A 294 -6.07 35.86 -24.31
CA SER A 294 -5.03 34.89 -23.98
C SER A 294 -4.67 34.89 -22.49
N GLN A 295 -4.72 36.06 -21.84
CA GLN A 295 -4.48 36.20 -20.40
C GLN A 295 -5.61 35.61 -19.59
N LEU A 296 -6.87 35.78 -19.98
CA LEU A 296 -8.05 35.21 -19.32
C LEU A 296 -8.05 33.67 -19.39
N VAL A 297 -7.71 33.09 -20.56
CA VAL A 297 -7.58 31.63 -20.69
C VAL A 297 -6.51 31.09 -19.75
N ARG A 298 -5.32 31.70 -19.73
CA ARG A 298 -4.24 31.28 -18.82
C ARG A 298 -4.62 31.42 -17.35
N LEU A 299 -5.30 32.52 -16.97
CA LEU A 299 -5.77 32.75 -15.60
C LEU A 299 -6.81 31.67 -15.19
N GLY A 300 -7.81 31.44 -16.05
CA GLY A 300 -8.85 30.44 -15.80
C GLY A 300 -8.27 29.03 -15.58
N LEU A 301 -7.37 28.60 -16.46
CA LEU A 301 -6.72 27.29 -16.33
C LEU A 301 -5.83 27.19 -15.09
N ARG A 302 -5.12 28.27 -14.69
CA ARG A 302 -4.34 28.29 -13.45
C ARG A 302 -5.23 28.19 -12.20
N LEU A 303 -6.40 28.85 -12.20
CA LEU A 303 -7.36 28.71 -11.10
C LEU A 303 -7.88 27.27 -10.98
N ILE A 304 -8.23 26.64 -12.12
CA ILE A 304 -8.63 25.23 -12.15
C ILE A 304 -7.49 24.33 -11.62
N ALA A 305 -6.26 24.54 -12.12
CA ALA A 305 -5.11 23.78 -11.65
C ALA A 305 -4.85 23.95 -10.15
N MET A 306 -5.06 25.15 -9.62
CA MET A 306 -4.92 25.39 -8.17
C MET A 306 -5.95 24.60 -7.37
N ILE A 307 -7.23 24.63 -7.78
CA ILE A 307 -8.30 23.87 -7.13
C ILE A 307 -8.00 22.35 -7.18
N LEU A 308 -7.63 21.85 -8.34
CA LEU A 308 -7.27 20.44 -8.51
C LEU A 308 -6.03 20.05 -7.69
N SER A 309 -5.02 20.91 -7.62
CA SER A 309 -3.81 20.70 -6.82
C SER A 309 -4.14 20.59 -5.32
N ILE A 310 -5.02 21.46 -4.82
CA ILE A 310 -5.50 21.41 -3.45
C ILE A 310 -6.25 20.08 -3.20
N ALA A 311 -7.15 19.69 -4.09
CA ALA A 311 -7.86 18.43 -3.98
C ALA A 311 -6.91 17.22 -3.93
N VAL A 312 -5.92 17.18 -4.82
CA VAL A 312 -4.88 16.13 -4.86
C VAL A 312 -4.10 16.10 -3.56
N LEU A 313 -3.68 17.24 -3.02
CA LEU A 313 -2.95 17.32 -1.75
C LEU A 313 -3.79 16.82 -0.57
N VAL A 314 -5.07 17.20 -0.51
CA VAL A 314 -5.99 16.75 0.56
C VAL A 314 -6.19 15.23 0.49
N ILE A 315 -6.48 14.68 -0.70
CA ILE A 315 -6.67 13.24 -0.89
C ILE A 315 -5.36 12.49 -0.59
N GLY A 316 -4.21 13.00 -1.08
CA GLY A 316 -2.91 12.38 -0.82
C GLY A 316 -2.54 12.37 0.66
N ALA A 317 -2.82 13.46 1.38
CA ALA A 317 -2.61 13.53 2.82
C ALA A 317 -3.47 12.52 3.60
N GLN A 318 -4.72 12.30 3.19
CA GLN A 318 -5.59 11.27 3.77
C GLN A 318 -5.00 9.87 3.59
N GLN A 319 -4.44 9.55 2.42
CA GLN A 319 -3.76 8.27 2.18
C GLN A 319 -2.53 8.08 3.09
N LEU A 320 -1.88 9.18 3.47
CA LEU A 320 -0.76 9.17 4.43
C LEU A 320 -1.21 9.11 5.89
N GLY A 321 -2.52 9.09 6.16
CA GLY A 321 -3.10 9.06 7.50
C GLY A 321 -3.25 10.45 8.15
N ILE A 322 -3.12 11.53 7.38
CA ILE A 322 -3.34 12.90 7.86
C ILE A 322 -4.82 13.26 7.65
N PRO A 323 -5.56 13.64 8.69
CA PRO A 323 -6.96 14.00 8.55
C PRO A 323 -7.18 15.17 7.59
N ALA A 324 -8.15 15.07 6.68
CA ALA A 324 -8.43 16.11 5.67
C ALA A 324 -8.67 17.49 6.27
N TYR A 325 -9.38 17.55 7.41
CA TYR A 325 -9.67 18.82 8.09
C TYR A 325 -8.39 19.56 8.54
N SER A 326 -7.34 18.84 8.94
CA SER A 326 -6.06 19.45 9.34
C SER A 326 -5.36 20.11 8.15
N VAL A 327 -5.43 19.49 6.97
CA VAL A 327 -4.85 20.04 5.74
C VAL A 327 -5.62 21.26 5.29
N VAL A 328 -6.96 21.21 5.29
CA VAL A 328 -7.83 22.33 4.89
C VAL A 328 -7.67 23.51 5.86
N ALA A 329 -7.63 23.24 7.18
CA ALA A 329 -7.38 24.28 8.18
C ALA A 329 -6.01 24.95 8.01
N GLY A 330 -4.96 24.16 7.76
CA GLY A 330 -3.61 24.68 7.49
C GLY A 330 -3.56 25.56 6.25
N LEU A 331 -4.21 25.14 5.15
CA LEU A 331 -4.32 25.94 3.92
C LEU A 331 -5.12 27.22 4.15
N GLY A 332 -6.18 27.17 4.97
CA GLY A 332 -6.99 28.36 5.33
C GLY A 332 -6.18 29.39 6.09
N VAL A 333 -5.45 28.97 7.15
CA VAL A 333 -4.57 29.86 7.92
C VAL A 333 -3.44 30.41 7.06
N GLY A 334 -2.80 29.55 6.23
CA GLY A 334 -1.77 29.95 5.28
C GLY A 334 -2.28 30.96 4.26
N GLY A 335 -3.49 30.77 3.74
CA GLY A 335 -4.13 31.69 2.80
C GLY A 335 -4.38 33.08 3.42
N ILE A 336 -4.83 33.14 4.68
CA ILE A 336 -5.01 34.39 5.43
C ILE A 336 -3.64 35.09 5.60
N ALA A 337 -2.60 34.35 5.99
CA ALA A 337 -1.24 34.91 6.15
C ALA A 337 -0.71 35.52 4.85
N VAL A 338 -0.88 34.82 3.71
CA VAL A 338 -0.50 35.33 2.39
C VAL A 338 -1.30 36.59 2.01
N ALA A 339 -2.62 36.58 2.25
CA ALA A 339 -3.47 37.73 1.97
C ALA A 339 -3.07 38.97 2.78
N LEU A 340 -2.71 38.79 4.06
CA LEU A 340 -2.20 39.86 4.90
C LEU A 340 -0.83 40.38 4.47
N ALA A 341 0.05 39.48 4.04
CA ALA A 341 1.39 39.85 3.55
C ALA A 341 1.36 40.57 2.19
N ALA A 342 0.33 40.33 1.37
CA ALA A 342 0.14 40.97 0.06
C ALA A 342 -0.56 42.36 0.14
N ARG A 343 -0.96 42.79 1.34
CA ARG A 343 -1.59 44.10 1.57
C ARG A 343 -0.55 45.17 1.84
#